data_aeb30e2d18a2a8b8d3390dd076921b38
#
_entry.id   aeb30e2d18a2a8b8d3390dd076921b38
#
_cell.length_a   1.000
_cell.length_b   1.000
_cell.length_c   1.000
_cell.angle_alpha   90.00
_cell.angle_beta   90.00
_cell.angle_gamma   90.00
#
_symmetry.space_group_name_H-M   'P 1'
#
loop_
_entity.id
_entity.type
_entity.pdbx_description
1 polymer ?
#
loop_
_entity_poly.entity_id
_entity_poly.type
_entity_poly.pdbx_seq_one_letter_code
_entity_poly.pdbx_strand_id
1 'polypeptide(L)'
;MDKTQTSIYLCYLLRHHPEAANLDMDENGWVSVRRLIENVNAVGSCSLTPEFLNEIVETDDKGRYRFSPDKTRIKACQGHSIPWVIPEIDWREPPQFLYHGTTANAWAKIRASGGISRMSRHAVHMHPDQQQAWRSAKRWHETPVVLKIDAAQMFADDIALGITENDVWCCNAVPLEYITEVLTAKERQP
;
A
#
# COMPACT_ATOMS: atom_id res chain seq x y z
N MET A 1 18.07 -3.01 -15.26
CA MET A 1 16.92 -2.17 -14.82
C MET A 1 17.46 -0.91 -14.17
N ASP A 2 16.83 0.25 -14.41
CA ASP A 2 17.09 1.47 -13.64
C ASP A 2 16.50 1.39 -12.22
N LYS A 3 16.71 2.42 -11.38
CA LYS A 3 16.25 2.46 -10.00
C LYS A 3 14.72 2.29 -9.88
N THR A 4 13.95 2.95 -10.73
CA THR A 4 12.49 2.89 -10.72
C THR A 4 12.00 1.50 -11.08
N GLN A 5 12.54 0.91 -12.13
CA GLN A 5 12.21 -0.44 -12.57
C GLN A 5 12.59 -1.49 -11.51
N THR A 6 13.76 -1.33 -10.88
CA THR A 6 14.19 -2.21 -9.78
C THR A 6 13.26 -2.09 -8.57
N SER A 7 12.85 -0.87 -8.18
CA SER A 7 11.88 -0.68 -7.10
C SER A 7 10.53 -1.33 -7.43
N ILE A 8 10.04 -1.23 -8.66
CA ILE A 8 8.81 -1.92 -9.09
C ILE A 8 8.97 -3.44 -8.98
N TYR A 9 10.10 -3.98 -9.40
CA TYR A 9 10.39 -5.40 -9.32
C TYR A 9 10.50 -5.90 -7.88
N LEU A 10 11.14 -5.12 -6.99
CA LEU A 10 11.16 -5.44 -5.55
C LEU A 10 9.75 -5.41 -4.94
N CYS A 11 8.88 -4.45 -5.34
CA CYS A 11 7.46 -4.47 -4.94
C CYS A 11 6.75 -5.73 -5.41
N TYR A 12 6.98 -6.16 -6.64
CA TYR A 12 6.40 -7.38 -7.19
C TYR A 12 6.81 -8.60 -6.36
N LEU A 13 8.08 -8.74 -6.03
CA LEU A 13 8.59 -9.85 -5.21
C LEU A 13 8.05 -9.79 -3.78
N LEU A 14 8.25 -8.65 -3.09
CA LEU A 14 7.99 -8.55 -1.66
C LEU A 14 6.50 -8.45 -1.29
N ARG A 15 5.62 -8.15 -2.24
CA ARG A 15 4.18 -8.00 -1.98
C ARG A 15 3.33 -9.10 -2.60
N HIS A 16 3.82 -9.74 -3.65
CA HIS A 16 2.96 -10.59 -4.47
C HIS A 16 3.57 -11.95 -4.79
N HIS A 17 4.86 -12.00 -5.15
CA HIS A 17 5.49 -13.16 -5.76
C HIS A 17 6.90 -13.44 -5.22
N PRO A 18 7.08 -13.73 -3.91
CA PRO A 18 8.40 -14.05 -3.35
C PRO A 18 9.01 -15.30 -3.99
N GLU A 19 8.16 -16.22 -4.43
CA GLU A 19 8.57 -17.45 -5.13
C GLU A 19 9.29 -17.18 -6.46
N ALA A 20 9.02 -16.06 -7.14
CA ALA A 20 9.67 -15.70 -8.40
C ALA A 20 11.17 -15.44 -8.27
N ALA A 21 11.66 -15.19 -7.06
CA ALA A 21 13.08 -15.11 -6.72
C ALA A 21 13.46 -16.06 -5.59
N ASN A 22 12.69 -17.13 -5.36
CA ASN A 22 12.99 -18.11 -4.31
C ASN A 22 13.23 -17.48 -2.93
N LEU A 23 12.43 -16.47 -2.54
CA LEU A 23 12.57 -15.77 -1.28
C LEU A 23 11.84 -16.53 -0.17
N ASP A 24 12.55 -16.82 0.88
CA ASP A 24 12.00 -17.31 2.13
C ASP A 24 11.48 -16.10 2.93
N MET A 25 10.16 -15.98 3.03
CA MET A 25 9.45 -14.85 3.63
C MET A 25 8.70 -15.31 4.88
N ASP A 26 8.90 -14.62 6.00
CA ASP A 26 8.16 -14.92 7.23
C ASP A 26 6.70 -14.39 7.20
N GLU A 27 5.96 -14.70 8.25
CA GLU A 27 4.54 -14.31 8.37
C GLU A 27 4.30 -12.80 8.40
N ASN A 28 5.32 -11.99 8.71
CA ASN A 28 5.25 -10.53 8.73
C ASN A 28 5.85 -9.89 7.44
N GLY A 29 6.18 -10.72 6.45
CA GLY A 29 6.69 -10.27 5.15
C GLY A 29 8.19 -9.96 5.14
N TRP A 30 8.94 -10.31 6.18
CA TRP A 30 10.39 -10.13 6.22
C TRP A 30 11.13 -11.18 5.40
N VAL A 31 12.12 -10.71 4.63
CA VAL A 31 13.08 -11.57 3.91
C VAL A 31 14.51 -11.18 4.28
N SER A 32 15.44 -12.12 4.20
CA SER A 32 16.87 -11.83 4.38
C SER A 32 17.38 -10.93 3.26
N VAL A 33 18.03 -9.80 3.61
CA VAL A 33 18.68 -8.89 2.65
C VAL A 33 19.71 -9.62 1.80
N ARG A 34 20.56 -10.44 2.42
CA ARG A 34 21.55 -11.24 1.72
C ARG A 34 20.90 -12.18 0.69
N ARG A 35 19.88 -12.92 1.10
CA ARG A 35 19.16 -13.84 0.20
C ARG A 35 18.42 -13.11 -0.92
N LEU A 36 17.83 -11.96 -0.62
CA LEU A 36 17.18 -11.12 -1.64
C LEU A 36 18.19 -10.73 -2.72
N ILE A 37 19.37 -10.23 -2.34
CA ILE A 37 20.41 -9.82 -3.28
C ILE A 37 20.94 -11.00 -4.08
N GLU A 38 21.29 -12.09 -3.42
CA GLU A 38 21.81 -13.32 -4.06
C GLU A 38 20.79 -13.86 -5.09
N ASN A 39 19.54 -13.99 -4.70
CA ASN A 39 18.50 -14.62 -5.51
C ASN A 39 18.05 -13.72 -6.67
N VAL A 40 17.88 -12.43 -6.45
CA VAL A 40 17.53 -11.47 -7.51
C VAL A 40 18.62 -11.44 -8.59
N ASN A 41 19.90 -11.46 -8.18
CA ASN A 41 21.02 -11.51 -9.10
C ASN A 41 21.10 -12.86 -9.84
N ALA A 42 20.79 -13.97 -9.18
CA ALA A 42 20.76 -15.29 -9.79
C ALA A 42 19.65 -15.42 -10.85
N VAL A 43 18.48 -14.82 -10.63
CA VAL A 43 17.39 -14.72 -11.63
C VAL A 43 17.81 -13.87 -12.81
N GLY A 44 18.77 -12.92 -12.64
CA GLY A 44 19.32 -12.09 -13.70
C GLY A 44 18.38 -10.97 -14.18
N SER A 45 17.30 -10.69 -13.45
CA SER A 45 16.35 -9.62 -13.81
C SER A 45 16.94 -8.22 -13.63
N CYS A 46 17.79 -8.04 -12.61
CA CYS A 46 18.56 -6.81 -12.38
C CYS A 46 19.84 -7.13 -11.60
N SER A 47 20.79 -6.18 -11.57
CA SER A 47 21.97 -6.26 -10.70
C SER A 47 21.68 -5.48 -9.44
N LEU A 48 21.59 -6.18 -8.31
CA LEU A 48 21.30 -5.61 -7.00
C LEU A 48 22.53 -5.73 -6.10
N THR A 49 22.99 -4.59 -5.55
CA THR A 49 24.04 -4.56 -4.51
C THR A 49 23.45 -4.04 -3.20
N PRO A 50 24.12 -4.24 -2.05
CA PRO A 50 23.69 -3.67 -0.79
C PRO A 50 23.53 -2.15 -0.83
N GLU A 51 24.45 -1.44 -1.48
CA GLU A 51 24.44 0.01 -1.63
C GLU A 51 23.26 0.48 -2.46
N PHE A 52 23.00 -0.20 -3.59
CA PHE A 52 21.89 0.13 -4.48
C PHE A 52 20.53 -0.17 -3.83
N LEU A 53 20.42 -1.28 -3.10
CA LEU A 53 19.23 -1.58 -2.31
C LEU A 53 18.98 -0.51 -1.23
N ASN A 54 20.04 -0.09 -0.51
CA ASN A 54 19.95 0.97 0.49
C ASN A 54 19.50 2.31 -0.15
N GLU A 55 20.07 2.67 -1.31
CA GLU A 55 19.65 3.86 -2.06
C GLU A 55 18.15 3.80 -2.43
N ILE A 56 17.67 2.66 -2.94
CA ILE A 56 16.25 2.48 -3.27
C ILE A 56 15.37 2.72 -2.05
N VAL A 57 15.72 2.17 -0.89
CA VAL A 57 14.93 2.29 0.33
C VAL A 57 14.96 3.71 0.89
N GLU A 58 16.13 4.35 0.94
CA GLU A 58 16.30 5.70 1.50
C GLU A 58 15.67 6.80 0.64
N THR A 59 15.61 6.60 -0.68
CA THR A 59 15.01 7.57 -1.62
C THR A 59 13.57 7.25 -2.01
N ASP A 60 12.94 6.29 -1.35
CA ASP A 60 11.54 5.95 -1.62
C ASP A 60 10.57 6.88 -0.88
N ASP A 61 10.15 7.96 -1.54
CA ASP A 61 9.21 8.96 -1.01
C ASP A 61 7.89 8.38 -0.46
N LYS A 62 7.58 7.12 -0.77
CA LYS A 62 6.34 6.44 -0.31
C LYS A 62 6.59 5.49 0.85
N GLY A 63 7.83 5.34 1.31
CA GLY A 63 8.18 4.43 2.40
C GLY A 63 7.70 3.01 2.18
N ARG A 64 7.83 2.48 0.94
CA ARG A 64 7.30 1.15 0.59
C ARG A 64 8.03 0.03 1.28
N TYR A 65 9.29 0.26 1.64
CA TYR A 65 10.20 -0.74 2.19
C TYR A 65 10.71 -0.31 3.55
N ARG A 66 11.05 -1.29 4.36
CA ARG A 66 11.72 -1.09 5.64
C ARG A 66 12.77 -2.14 5.88
N PHE A 67 13.93 -1.72 6.36
CA PHE A 67 14.92 -2.61 6.95
C PHE A 67 14.61 -2.91 8.41
N SER A 68 15.01 -4.09 8.89
CA SER A 68 15.15 -4.34 10.31
C SER A 68 16.22 -3.41 10.93
N PRO A 69 16.20 -3.16 12.26
CA PRO A 69 17.18 -2.27 12.91
C PRO A 69 18.63 -2.63 12.61
N ASP A 70 18.95 -3.91 12.48
CA ASP A 70 20.27 -4.45 12.14
C ASP A 70 20.54 -4.51 10.62
N LYS A 71 19.60 -4.08 9.81
CA LYS A 71 19.61 -4.12 8.33
C LYS A 71 19.84 -5.53 7.73
N THR A 72 19.63 -6.60 8.49
CA THR A 72 19.77 -7.97 7.99
C THR A 72 18.54 -8.47 7.25
N ARG A 73 17.38 -7.85 7.51
CA ARG A 73 16.10 -8.18 6.87
C ARG A 73 15.45 -6.94 6.23
N ILE A 74 14.60 -7.18 5.24
CA ILE A 74 13.81 -6.16 4.56
C ILE A 74 12.39 -6.68 4.33
N LYS A 75 11.40 -5.79 4.38
CA LYS A 75 10.01 -6.08 4.01
C LYS A 75 9.39 -4.94 3.20
N ALA A 76 8.26 -5.23 2.57
CA ALA A 76 7.33 -4.18 2.14
C ALA A 76 6.41 -3.81 3.30
N CYS A 77 6.20 -2.50 3.54
CA CYS A 77 5.42 -2.01 4.69
C CYS A 77 3.92 -2.31 4.57
N GLN A 78 3.39 -2.47 3.35
CA GLN A 78 1.97 -2.70 3.12
C GLN A 78 1.67 -3.16 1.68
N GLY A 79 0.42 -3.55 1.41
CA GLY A 79 -0.07 -3.83 0.05
C GLY A 79 0.21 -5.26 -0.43
N HIS A 80 0.46 -6.20 0.49
CA HIS A 80 0.62 -7.61 0.17
C HIS A 80 -0.69 -8.22 -0.36
N SER A 81 -0.55 -9.19 -1.24
CA SER A 81 -1.61 -10.14 -1.63
C SER A 81 -1.24 -11.58 -1.32
N ILE A 82 -0.15 -11.80 -0.60
CA ILE A 82 0.35 -13.10 -0.17
C ILE A 82 -0.51 -13.60 0.99
N PRO A 83 -1.23 -14.72 0.88
CA PRO A 83 -2.27 -15.09 1.84
C PRO A 83 -1.80 -15.31 3.28
N TRP A 84 -0.55 -15.75 3.46
CA TRP A 84 0.00 -16.05 4.80
C TRP A 84 0.69 -14.85 5.47
N VAL A 85 0.87 -13.73 4.75
CA VAL A 85 1.48 -12.53 5.34
C VAL A 85 0.46 -11.78 6.17
N ILE A 86 0.78 -11.55 7.43
CA ILE A 86 -0.01 -10.75 8.37
C ILE A 86 0.67 -9.38 8.49
N PRO A 87 0.14 -8.31 7.84
CA PRO A 87 0.73 -6.98 7.95
C PRO A 87 0.73 -6.49 9.39
N GLU A 88 1.83 -5.89 9.82
CA GLU A 88 1.89 -5.21 11.11
C GLU A 88 1.09 -3.89 11.01
N ILE A 89 -0.03 -3.84 11.71
CA ILE A 89 -0.95 -2.70 11.75
C ILE A 89 -1.11 -2.26 13.21
N ASP A 90 -0.88 -0.99 13.45
CA ASP A 90 -1.13 -0.37 14.75
C ASP A 90 -2.59 0.11 14.78
N TRP A 91 -3.45 -0.64 15.46
CA TRP A 91 -4.88 -0.37 15.60
C TRP A 91 -5.09 0.77 16.59
N ARG A 92 -5.65 1.88 16.11
CA ARG A 92 -5.86 3.10 16.91
C ARG A 92 -6.98 3.96 16.35
N GLU A 93 -7.39 4.94 17.13
CA GLU A 93 -8.34 5.97 16.72
C GLU A 93 -7.81 6.75 15.50
N PRO A 94 -8.61 6.85 14.42
CA PRO A 94 -8.23 7.57 13.22
C PRO A 94 -8.48 9.09 13.34
N PRO A 95 -7.94 9.91 12.42
CA PRO A 95 -8.40 11.28 12.24
C PRO A 95 -9.86 11.29 11.76
N GLN A 96 -10.54 12.42 11.87
CA GLN A 96 -11.94 12.55 11.49
C GLN A 96 -12.20 12.05 10.06
N PHE A 97 -11.36 12.45 9.11
CA PHE A 97 -11.53 12.05 7.72
C PHE A 97 -10.30 11.35 7.18
N LEU A 98 -10.55 10.33 6.36
CA LEU A 98 -9.57 9.65 5.52
C LEU A 98 -10.00 9.72 4.06
N TYR A 99 -9.03 9.55 3.16
CA TYR A 99 -9.26 9.69 1.72
C TYR A 99 -8.80 8.43 0.97
N HIS A 100 -9.66 7.96 0.06
CA HIS A 100 -9.35 6.82 -0.81
C HIS A 100 -9.32 7.24 -2.27
N GLY A 101 -8.16 7.09 -2.93
CA GLY A 101 -8.00 7.40 -4.34
C GLY A 101 -8.41 6.21 -5.22
N THR A 102 -9.34 6.46 -6.15
CA THR A 102 -9.89 5.46 -7.07
C THR A 102 -10.16 6.06 -8.46
N THR A 103 -10.90 5.35 -9.30
CA THR A 103 -11.36 5.82 -10.63
C THR A 103 -12.88 5.92 -10.70
N ALA A 104 -13.40 6.67 -11.67
CA ALA A 104 -14.83 6.80 -11.87
C ALA A 104 -15.52 5.44 -12.12
N ASN A 105 -14.86 4.55 -12.90
CA ASN A 105 -15.37 3.20 -13.15
C ASN A 105 -15.38 2.34 -11.88
N ALA A 106 -14.32 2.42 -11.09
CA ALA A 106 -14.26 1.70 -9.81
C ALA A 106 -15.27 2.25 -8.81
N TRP A 107 -15.48 3.57 -8.76
CA TRP A 107 -16.50 4.18 -7.93
C TRP A 107 -17.91 3.68 -8.26
N ALA A 108 -18.25 3.52 -9.53
CA ALA A 108 -19.54 2.94 -9.92
C ALA A 108 -19.74 1.53 -9.36
N LYS A 109 -18.69 0.70 -9.37
CA LYS A 109 -18.71 -0.65 -8.80
C LYS A 109 -18.79 -0.63 -7.27
N ILE A 110 -18.04 0.26 -6.61
CA ILE A 110 -18.06 0.45 -5.15
C ILE A 110 -19.48 0.79 -4.69
N ARG A 111 -20.17 1.72 -5.38
CA ARG A 111 -21.57 2.04 -5.06
C ARG A 111 -22.49 0.83 -5.21
N ALA A 112 -22.33 0.09 -6.29
CA ALA A 112 -23.18 -1.08 -6.57
C ALA A 112 -22.95 -2.22 -5.56
N SER A 113 -21.76 -2.35 -5.01
CA SER A 113 -21.39 -3.40 -4.02
C SER A 113 -21.62 -3.00 -2.55
N GLY A 114 -22.09 -1.76 -2.29
CA GLY A 114 -22.37 -1.29 -0.92
C GLY A 114 -21.12 -0.77 -0.16
N GLY A 115 -19.98 -0.55 -0.84
CA GLY A 115 -18.79 0.00 -0.20
C GLY A 115 -17.47 -0.45 -0.80
N ILE A 116 -16.36 -0.01 -0.19
CA ILE A 116 -15.01 -0.38 -0.61
C ILE A 116 -14.62 -1.68 0.09
N SER A 117 -14.28 -2.69 -0.68
CA SER A 117 -13.72 -3.95 -0.16
C SER A 117 -12.22 -4.02 -0.40
N ARG A 118 -11.51 -4.80 0.41
CA ARG A 118 -10.06 -5.04 0.27
C ARG A 118 -9.68 -5.82 -0.99
N MET A 119 -10.62 -6.44 -1.66
CA MET A 119 -10.42 -7.31 -2.82
C MET A 119 -9.40 -8.43 -2.52
N SER A 120 -8.36 -8.59 -3.33
CA SER A 120 -7.27 -9.55 -3.12
C SER A 120 -6.21 -9.09 -2.12
N ARG A 121 -6.33 -7.91 -1.54
CA ARG A 121 -5.37 -7.37 -0.56
C ARG A 121 -5.77 -7.70 0.87
N HIS A 122 -4.87 -7.46 1.82
CA HIS A 122 -5.17 -7.67 3.24
C HIS A 122 -6.07 -6.59 3.82
N ALA A 123 -6.05 -5.38 3.26
CA ALA A 123 -6.84 -4.26 3.75
C ALA A 123 -7.21 -3.26 2.64
N VAL A 124 -8.22 -2.45 2.90
CA VAL A 124 -8.48 -1.17 2.20
C VAL A 124 -7.46 -0.16 2.70
N HIS A 125 -6.81 0.57 1.80
CA HIS A 125 -5.80 1.58 2.12
C HIS A 125 -6.35 2.98 1.91
N MET A 126 -6.13 3.84 2.89
CA MET A 126 -6.60 5.22 2.92
C MET A 126 -5.48 6.15 3.37
N HIS A 127 -5.60 7.44 3.10
CA HIS A 127 -4.62 8.45 3.44
C HIS A 127 -5.26 9.57 4.26
N PRO A 128 -4.58 10.14 5.26
CA PRO A 128 -5.06 11.32 5.96
C PRO A 128 -4.96 12.58 5.09
N ASP A 129 -4.06 12.56 4.09
CA ASP A 129 -3.86 13.65 3.14
C ASP A 129 -4.57 13.36 1.81
N GLN A 130 -5.46 14.28 1.43
CA GLN A 130 -6.19 14.24 0.17
C GLN A 130 -5.26 14.22 -1.06
N GLN A 131 -4.11 14.91 -1.00
CA GLN A 131 -3.18 14.94 -2.14
C GLN A 131 -2.54 13.57 -2.39
N GLN A 132 -2.25 12.80 -1.34
CA GLN A 132 -1.76 11.43 -1.48
C GLN A 132 -2.82 10.51 -2.09
N ALA A 133 -4.08 10.67 -1.73
CA ALA A 133 -5.19 9.95 -2.35
C ALA A 133 -5.30 10.29 -3.85
N TRP A 134 -5.16 11.56 -4.24
CA TRP A 134 -5.09 11.97 -5.65
C TRP A 134 -3.91 11.35 -6.40
N ARG A 135 -2.71 11.30 -5.79
CA ARG A 135 -1.55 10.63 -6.38
C ARG A 135 -1.82 9.14 -6.62
N SER A 136 -2.55 8.51 -5.69
CA SER A 136 -2.96 7.10 -5.81
C SER A 136 -3.97 6.88 -6.93
N ALA A 137 -4.97 7.75 -7.05
CA ALA A 137 -6.00 7.70 -8.10
C ALA A 137 -5.42 7.88 -9.52
N LYS A 138 -4.45 8.79 -9.67
CA LYS A 138 -3.83 9.11 -10.97
C LYS A 138 -2.90 8.02 -11.53
N ARG A 139 -2.60 6.95 -10.77
CA ARG A 139 -1.80 5.82 -11.28
C ARG A 139 -2.53 5.02 -12.36
N TRP A 140 -3.84 5.11 -12.36
CA TRP A 140 -4.67 4.44 -13.34
C TRP A 140 -4.91 5.41 -14.51
N HIS A 141 -4.79 4.92 -15.75
CA HIS A 141 -5.06 5.71 -16.95
C HIS A 141 -6.57 5.90 -17.20
N GLU A 142 -7.30 6.28 -16.13
CA GLU A 142 -8.74 6.50 -16.10
C GLU A 142 -9.04 7.80 -15.36
N THR A 143 -10.30 8.27 -15.43
CA THR A 143 -10.75 9.47 -14.71
C THR A 143 -10.57 9.27 -13.20
N PRO A 144 -9.65 10.02 -12.54
CA PRO A 144 -9.38 9.86 -11.11
C PRO A 144 -10.51 10.46 -10.27
N VAL A 145 -10.79 9.80 -9.17
CA VAL A 145 -11.78 10.21 -8.15
C VAL A 145 -11.15 9.98 -6.77
N VAL A 146 -11.46 10.85 -5.82
CA VAL A 146 -11.11 10.66 -4.41
C VAL A 146 -12.37 10.60 -3.58
N LEU A 147 -12.47 9.59 -2.74
CA LEU A 147 -13.57 9.38 -1.81
C LEU A 147 -13.15 9.89 -0.44
N LYS A 148 -13.94 10.79 0.16
CA LYS A 148 -13.77 11.27 1.52
C LYS A 148 -14.60 10.38 2.45
N ILE A 149 -13.97 9.89 3.49
CA ILE A 149 -14.53 8.87 4.39
C ILE A 149 -14.56 9.46 5.80
N ASP A 150 -15.69 9.35 6.47
CA ASP A 150 -15.82 9.69 7.89
C ASP A 150 -15.27 8.55 8.75
N ALA A 151 -13.97 8.58 8.96
CA ALA A 151 -13.26 7.54 9.69
C ALA A 151 -13.53 7.60 11.20
N ALA A 152 -13.79 8.79 11.74
CA ALA A 152 -14.17 8.93 13.15
C ALA A 152 -15.53 8.25 13.42
N GLN A 153 -16.50 8.40 12.53
CA GLN A 153 -17.78 7.73 12.68
C GLN A 153 -17.64 6.21 12.51
N MET A 154 -16.82 5.74 11.53
CA MET A 154 -16.52 4.30 11.43
C MET A 154 -15.97 3.73 12.74
N PHE A 155 -15.04 4.45 13.38
CA PHE A 155 -14.43 4.04 14.64
C PHE A 155 -15.43 4.06 15.79
N ALA A 156 -16.30 5.07 15.86
CA ALA A 156 -17.38 5.17 16.85
C ALA A 156 -18.40 4.03 16.71
N ASP A 157 -18.56 3.48 15.51
CA ASP A 157 -19.43 2.35 15.20
C ASP A 157 -18.67 1.00 15.24
N ASP A 158 -17.59 0.91 16.02
CA ASP A 158 -16.77 -0.29 16.27
C ASP A 158 -16.10 -0.89 15.03
N ILE A 159 -15.93 -0.12 13.94
CA ILE A 159 -15.15 -0.57 12.79
C ILE A 159 -13.67 -0.29 13.06
N ALA A 160 -12.88 -1.36 13.19
CA ALA A 160 -11.46 -1.24 13.48
C ALA A 160 -10.69 -0.57 12.34
N LEU A 161 -9.94 0.49 12.68
CA LEU A 161 -9.00 1.16 11.81
C LEU A 161 -7.60 1.12 12.42
N GLY A 162 -6.60 1.01 11.59
CA GLY A 162 -5.21 1.03 12.04
C GLY A 162 -4.29 1.65 11.00
N ILE A 163 -3.06 1.92 11.41
CA ILE A 163 -2.05 2.56 10.58
C ILE A 163 -0.85 1.63 10.38
N THR A 164 -0.35 1.60 9.14
CA THR A 164 0.88 0.89 8.80
C THR A 164 2.10 1.73 9.15
N GLU A 165 3.27 1.12 9.18
CA GLU A 165 4.54 1.79 9.47
C GLU A 165 4.91 2.93 8.52
N ASN A 166 4.29 3.02 7.35
CA ASN A 166 4.48 4.10 6.37
C ASN A 166 3.26 5.02 6.26
N ASP A 167 2.56 5.22 7.38
CA ASP A 167 1.46 6.18 7.55
C ASP A 167 0.27 5.97 6.60
N VAL A 168 0.01 4.72 6.22
CA VAL A 168 -1.18 4.37 5.45
C VAL A 168 -2.23 3.75 6.36
N TRP A 169 -3.40 4.36 6.43
CA TRP A 169 -4.53 3.86 7.20
C TRP A 169 -5.18 2.67 6.52
N CYS A 170 -5.62 1.72 7.32
CA CYS A 170 -6.15 0.44 6.87
C CYS A 170 -7.40 0.03 7.63
N CYS A 171 -8.34 -0.62 6.92
CA CYS A 171 -9.46 -1.34 7.50
C CYS A 171 -9.86 -2.51 6.60
N ASN A 172 -10.74 -3.38 7.05
CA ASN A 172 -11.22 -4.51 6.25
C ASN A 172 -12.12 -4.08 5.10
N ALA A 173 -13.03 -3.13 5.36
CA ALA A 173 -13.97 -2.59 4.39
C ALA A 173 -14.38 -1.18 4.82
N VAL A 174 -14.87 -0.39 3.86
CA VAL A 174 -15.51 0.91 4.10
C VAL A 174 -16.93 0.82 3.58
N PRO A 175 -17.96 0.68 4.43
CA PRO A 175 -19.36 0.73 4.03
C PRO A 175 -19.72 2.05 3.35
N LEU A 176 -20.69 2.02 2.45
CA LEU A 176 -21.03 3.15 1.60
C LEU A 176 -21.51 4.38 2.40
N GLU A 177 -22.19 4.16 3.52
CA GLU A 177 -22.72 5.21 4.41
C GLU A 177 -21.65 6.13 5.00
N TYR A 178 -20.40 5.66 5.11
CA TYR A 178 -19.29 6.46 5.62
C TYR A 178 -18.56 7.26 4.53
N ILE A 179 -18.93 7.08 3.25
CA ILE A 179 -18.39 7.87 2.15
C ILE A 179 -19.21 9.16 2.02
N THR A 180 -18.70 10.23 2.61
CA THR A 180 -19.42 11.50 2.74
C THR A 180 -19.34 12.40 1.52
N GLU A 181 -18.27 12.24 0.70
CA GLU A 181 -18.05 13.12 -0.44
C GLU A 181 -17.25 12.40 -1.55
N VAL A 182 -17.55 12.73 -2.79
CA VAL A 182 -16.87 12.23 -3.99
C VAL A 182 -16.21 13.40 -4.70
N LEU A 183 -14.90 13.53 -4.54
CA LEU A 183 -14.11 14.61 -5.13
C LEU A 183 -13.72 14.26 -6.56
N THR A 184 -14.01 15.15 -7.51
CA THR A 184 -13.64 15.00 -8.91
C THR A 184 -12.58 16.01 -9.33
N ALA A 185 -11.87 15.76 -10.42
CA ALA A 185 -10.79 16.63 -10.89
C ALA A 185 -11.28 18.05 -11.29
N LYS A 186 -12.58 18.23 -11.53
CA LYS A 186 -13.19 19.51 -11.91
C LYS A 186 -13.40 20.47 -10.72
N GLU A 187 -13.39 19.97 -9.49
CA GLU A 187 -13.61 20.75 -8.26
C GLU A 187 -12.31 21.30 -7.66
N ARG A 188 -11.19 21.16 -8.36
CA ARG A 188 -9.93 21.82 -8.06
C ARG A 188 -9.88 23.21 -8.70
N GLN A 189 -10.69 24.16 -8.25
CA GLN A 189 -10.35 25.58 -8.41
C GLN A 189 -9.78 26.10 -7.09
N PRO A 190 -8.73 26.96 -7.17
CA PRO A 190 -7.89 27.38 -6.04
C PRO A 190 -8.65 28.15 -4.99
#